data_55905ee9d4a5e027c91a927eb0bd4cb0
#
_entry.id   55905ee9d4a5e027c91a927eb0bd4cb0
#
_cell.length_a   1.000
_cell.length_b   1.000
_cell.length_c   1.000
_cell.angle_alpha   90.00
_cell.angle_beta   90.00
_cell.angle_gamma   90.00
#
_symmetry.space_group_name_H-M   'P 1'
#
loop_
_entity.id
_entity.type
_entity.pdbx_description
1 polymer ?
#
loop_
_entity_poly.entity_id
_entity_poly.type
_entity_poly.pdbx_seq_one_letter_code
_entity_poly.pdbx_strand_id
1 'polypeptide(L)'
;MKPGWILLFAASLMTAISVPATAATLQITMDNLVISPSEASAEVGDTIEWINKDVFVHTATARNGDFDINMPAKKTVTSVLKKAGTIEYYCRFHPNMKATLTVAP
;
A
#
# COMPACT_ATOMS: atom_id res chain seq x y z
N MET A 1 24.63 -10.69 -63.04
CA MET A 1 24.78 -9.79 -61.90
C MET A 1 23.66 -10.01 -60.92
N LYS A 2 23.95 -10.56 -59.76
CA LYS A 2 22.99 -10.73 -58.70
C LYS A 2 22.95 -9.46 -57.89
N PRO A 3 21.78 -8.80 -57.73
CA PRO A 3 21.70 -7.70 -56.82
C PRO A 3 21.93 -8.21 -55.39
N GLY A 4 22.94 -7.65 -54.74
CA GLY A 4 23.15 -7.96 -53.33
C GLY A 4 21.95 -7.50 -52.52
N TRP A 5 21.23 -8.45 -52.02
CA TRP A 5 20.22 -8.16 -51.05
C TRP A 5 20.92 -7.86 -49.72
N ILE A 6 21.06 -6.57 -49.44
CA ILE A 6 21.42 -6.14 -48.10
C ILE A 6 20.14 -6.22 -47.30
N LEU A 7 19.95 -7.33 -46.61
CA LEU A 7 18.99 -7.41 -45.55
C LEU A 7 19.51 -6.53 -44.39
N LEU A 8 19.09 -5.28 -44.41
CA LEU A 8 19.19 -4.46 -43.25
C LEU A 8 18.20 -5.01 -42.21
N PHE A 9 18.66 -5.94 -41.38
CA PHE A 9 17.99 -6.19 -40.14
C PHE A 9 18.17 -4.95 -39.28
N ALA A 10 17.21 -4.03 -39.32
CA ALA A 10 17.04 -3.06 -38.31
C ALA A 10 16.67 -3.86 -37.04
N ALA A 11 17.67 -4.23 -36.26
CA ALA A 11 17.44 -4.67 -34.91
C ALA A 11 16.78 -3.49 -34.19
N SER A 12 15.47 -3.50 -34.13
CA SER A 12 14.72 -2.60 -33.27
C SER A 12 15.10 -2.99 -31.86
N LEU A 13 16.07 -2.26 -31.31
CA LEU A 13 16.36 -2.34 -29.89
C LEU A 13 15.15 -1.78 -29.17
N MET A 14 14.24 -2.66 -28.77
CA MET A 14 13.23 -2.27 -27.81
C MET A 14 13.94 -2.10 -26.48
N THR A 15 14.39 -0.89 -26.22
CA THR A 15 14.72 -0.48 -24.86
C THR A 15 13.40 -0.48 -24.09
N ALA A 16 13.18 -1.53 -23.32
CA ALA A 16 12.14 -1.50 -22.32
C ALA A 16 12.47 -0.36 -21.35
N ILE A 17 11.78 0.75 -21.50
CA ILE A 17 11.82 1.82 -20.51
C ILE A 17 11.08 1.26 -19.31
N SER A 18 11.81 0.77 -18.30
CA SER A 18 11.22 0.48 -17.02
C SER A 18 10.86 1.81 -16.38
N VAL A 19 9.57 2.15 -16.41
CA VAL A 19 9.06 3.24 -15.60
C VAL A 19 9.16 2.78 -14.14
N PRO A 20 9.94 3.48 -13.28
CA PRO A 20 9.96 3.14 -11.86
C PRO A 20 8.52 3.21 -11.35
N ALA A 21 8.09 2.14 -10.66
CA ALA A 21 6.79 2.12 -10.01
C ALA A 21 6.73 3.30 -9.04
N THR A 22 5.82 4.24 -9.27
CA THR A 22 5.60 5.37 -8.39
C THR A 22 4.87 4.86 -7.16
N ALA A 23 5.44 5.08 -5.97
CA ALA A 23 4.77 4.78 -4.71
C ALA A 23 3.46 5.57 -4.63
N ALA A 24 2.40 4.87 -4.28
CA ALA A 24 1.08 5.46 -4.11
C ALA A 24 0.83 5.81 -2.64
N THR A 25 -0.19 6.62 -2.40
CA THR A 25 -0.71 6.90 -1.07
C THR A 25 -2.13 6.35 -0.97
N LEU A 26 -2.35 5.51 0.02
CA LEU A 26 -3.64 4.92 0.35
C LEU A 26 -4.17 5.54 1.63
N GLN A 27 -5.42 5.99 1.61
CA GLN A 27 -6.09 6.51 2.80
C GLN A 27 -6.91 5.40 3.46
N ILE A 28 -6.70 5.22 4.77
CA ILE A 28 -7.51 4.35 5.61
C ILE A 28 -8.07 5.20 6.73
N THR A 29 -9.38 5.17 6.87
CA THR A 29 -10.11 6.02 7.79
C THR A 29 -10.71 5.18 8.92
N MET A 30 -10.60 5.68 10.14
CA MET A 30 -11.34 5.18 11.29
C MET A 30 -12.36 6.24 11.71
N ASP A 31 -13.61 5.90 11.55
CA ASP A 31 -14.72 6.80 11.81
C ASP A 31 -15.91 6.03 12.39
N ASN A 32 -16.45 6.53 13.47
CA ASN A 32 -17.56 5.91 14.18
C ASN A 32 -17.27 4.42 14.52
N LEU A 33 -16.03 4.15 14.97
CA LEU A 33 -15.54 2.81 15.33
C LEU A 33 -15.52 1.81 14.16
N VAL A 34 -15.43 2.31 12.93
CA VAL A 34 -15.35 1.51 11.70
C VAL A 34 -14.08 1.86 10.94
N ILE A 35 -13.39 0.84 10.46
CA ILE A 35 -12.24 0.99 9.57
C ILE A 35 -12.72 0.92 8.11
N SER A 36 -12.37 1.93 7.31
CA SER A 36 -12.74 2.00 5.90
C SER A 36 -11.53 2.34 5.02
N PRO A 37 -11.27 1.59 3.95
CA PRO A 37 -11.95 0.36 3.57
C PRO A 37 -11.59 -0.80 4.51
N SER A 38 -12.50 -1.75 4.66
CA SER A 38 -12.25 -2.95 5.49
C SER A 38 -11.30 -3.95 4.82
N GLU A 39 -11.17 -3.87 3.51
CA GLU A 39 -10.21 -4.60 2.69
C GLU A 39 -9.54 -3.61 1.73
N ALA A 40 -8.24 -3.59 1.72
CA ALA A 40 -7.47 -2.70 0.87
C ALA A 40 -6.26 -3.43 0.28
N SER A 41 -5.80 -2.94 -0.85
CA SER A 41 -4.62 -3.45 -1.55
C SER A 41 -3.61 -2.34 -1.75
N ALA A 42 -2.35 -2.65 -1.54
CA ALA A 42 -1.23 -1.73 -1.70
C ALA A 42 0.02 -2.51 -2.12
N GLU A 43 1.12 -1.82 -2.28
CA GLU A 43 2.42 -2.40 -2.62
C GLU A 43 3.46 -1.97 -1.58
N VAL A 44 4.53 -2.74 -1.45
CA VAL A 44 5.70 -2.34 -0.67
C VAL A 44 6.23 -1.00 -1.18
N GLY A 45 6.48 -0.07 -0.29
CA GLY A 45 6.88 1.30 -0.60
C GLY A 45 5.74 2.30 -0.63
N ASP A 46 4.50 1.85 -0.68
CA ASP A 46 3.35 2.74 -0.58
C ASP A 46 3.25 3.37 0.81
N THR A 47 2.68 4.55 0.84
CA THR A 47 2.38 5.27 2.09
C THR A 47 0.92 5.06 2.45
N ILE A 48 0.66 4.74 3.70
CA ILE A 48 -0.68 4.75 4.27
C ILE A 48 -0.89 6.05 5.05
N GLU A 49 -1.95 6.76 4.73
CA GLU A 49 -2.48 7.81 5.59
C GLU A 49 -3.56 7.21 6.48
N TRP A 50 -3.25 7.10 7.76
CA TRP A 50 -4.18 6.63 8.79
C TRP A 50 -4.93 7.82 9.35
N ILE A 51 -6.22 7.93 9.04
CA ILE A 51 -7.05 9.07 9.38
C ILE A 51 -8.02 8.67 10.49
N ASN A 52 -7.80 9.19 11.69
CA ASN A 52 -8.71 8.98 12.80
C ASN A 52 -9.69 10.17 12.91
N LYS A 53 -10.95 9.92 12.57
CA LYS A 53 -12.02 10.94 12.67
C LYS A 53 -12.78 10.88 13.98
N ASP A 54 -12.48 9.90 14.83
CA ASP A 54 -13.15 9.75 16.13
C ASP A 54 -12.51 10.62 17.21
N VAL A 55 -13.24 10.79 18.27
CA VAL A 55 -12.78 11.49 19.50
C VAL A 55 -11.96 10.57 20.41
N PHE A 56 -11.83 9.30 20.03
CA PHE A 56 -11.07 8.29 20.76
C PHE A 56 -9.71 8.08 20.11
N VAL A 57 -8.72 7.71 20.89
CA VAL A 57 -7.46 7.18 20.38
C VAL A 57 -7.73 5.80 19.76
N HIS A 58 -7.22 5.58 18.56
CA HIS A 58 -7.22 4.27 17.92
C HIS A 58 -5.80 3.79 17.67
N THR A 59 -5.67 2.53 17.28
CA THR A 59 -4.43 1.98 16.76
C THR A 59 -4.71 1.22 15.46
N ALA A 60 -3.71 1.12 14.60
CA ALA A 60 -3.68 0.14 13.53
C ALA A 60 -2.56 -0.84 13.87
N THR A 61 -2.94 -1.99 14.41
CA THR A 61 -2.02 -2.97 14.95
C THR A 61 -2.10 -4.25 14.14
N ALA A 62 -1.02 -4.57 13.43
CA ALA A 62 -0.93 -5.79 12.65
C ALA A 62 -0.83 -7.01 13.59
N ARG A 63 -1.65 -8.04 13.33
CA ARG A 63 -1.61 -9.26 14.15
C ARG A 63 -0.29 -10.02 14.03
N ASN A 64 0.39 -9.89 12.90
CA ASN A 64 1.70 -10.50 12.67
C ASN A 64 2.89 -9.66 13.16
N GLY A 65 2.63 -8.48 13.74
CA GLY A 65 3.68 -7.60 14.27
C GLY A 65 4.36 -6.70 13.25
N ASP A 66 3.91 -6.67 11.99
CA ASP A 66 4.56 -5.86 10.94
C ASP A 66 4.47 -4.35 11.21
N PHE A 67 3.41 -3.91 11.86
CA PHE A 67 3.27 -2.52 12.29
C PHE A 67 2.36 -2.37 13.51
N ASP A 68 2.56 -1.30 14.23
CA ASP A 68 1.71 -0.88 15.36
C ASP A 68 1.67 0.65 15.37
N ILE A 69 0.63 1.19 14.77
CA ILE A 69 0.47 2.62 14.55
C ILE A 69 -0.47 3.19 15.60
N ASN A 70 0.03 4.15 16.39
CA ASN A 70 -0.81 4.91 17.30
C ASN A 70 -1.50 6.03 16.52
N MET A 71 -2.81 6.14 16.68
CA MET A 71 -3.64 7.11 15.97
C MET A 71 -4.36 8.02 16.98
N PRO A 72 -3.76 9.15 17.34
CA PRO A 72 -4.41 10.09 18.26
C PRO A 72 -5.76 10.56 17.72
N ALA A 73 -6.68 10.90 18.63
CA ALA A 73 -8.01 11.38 18.28
C ALA A 73 -7.95 12.56 17.30
N LYS A 74 -8.77 12.52 16.25
CA LYS A 74 -8.88 13.59 15.23
C LYS A 74 -7.58 13.90 14.47
N LYS A 75 -6.61 12.98 14.46
CA LYS A 75 -5.31 13.17 13.79
C LYS A 75 -5.13 12.19 12.62
N THR A 76 -4.27 12.58 11.70
CA THR A 76 -3.78 11.75 10.62
C THR A 76 -2.32 11.41 10.89
N VAL A 77 -1.97 10.14 10.73
CA VAL A 77 -0.61 9.62 10.87
C VAL A 77 -0.25 8.88 9.59
N THR A 78 0.97 9.01 9.13
CA THR A 78 1.43 8.31 7.93
C THR A 78 2.46 7.25 8.27
N SER A 79 2.47 6.18 7.49
CA SER A 79 3.51 5.15 7.55
C SER A 79 3.77 4.55 6.18
N VAL A 80 4.98 4.06 5.95
CA VAL A 80 5.38 3.40 4.71
C VAL A 80 5.32 1.89 4.90
N LEU A 81 4.72 1.19 3.94
CA LEU A 81 4.66 -0.27 3.94
C LEU A 81 6.01 -0.86 3.54
N LYS A 82 6.56 -1.74 4.38
CA LYS A 82 7.89 -2.33 4.20
C LYS A 82 7.87 -3.80 3.88
N LYS A 83 6.77 -4.51 4.15
CA LYS A 83 6.66 -5.96 4.02
C LYS A 83 5.44 -6.35 3.20
N ALA A 84 5.63 -7.28 2.28
CA ALA A 84 4.55 -7.88 1.51
C ALA A 84 3.81 -8.93 2.33
N GLY A 85 2.56 -9.16 1.98
CA GLY A 85 1.73 -10.21 2.58
C GLY A 85 0.29 -9.76 2.78
N THR A 86 -0.53 -10.68 3.23
CA THR A 86 -1.89 -10.39 3.67
C THR A 86 -1.87 -10.18 5.17
N ILE A 87 -2.24 -8.97 5.60
CA ILE A 87 -2.08 -8.51 6.96
C ILE A 87 -3.45 -8.20 7.54
N GLU A 88 -3.85 -8.95 8.56
CA GLU A 88 -4.96 -8.56 9.40
C GLU A 88 -4.50 -7.58 10.46
N TYR A 89 -5.24 -6.49 10.65
CA TYR A 89 -4.94 -5.51 11.68
C TYR A 89 -6.21 -5.08 12.40
N TYR A 90 -6.05 -4.51 13.57
CA TYR A 90 -7.14 -4.15 14.46
C TYR A 90 -6.76 -2.98 15.36
N CYS A 91 -7.73 -2.41 16.02
CA CYS A 91 -7.51 -1.44 17.08
C CYS A 91 -7.39 -2.14 18.43
N ARG A 92 -6.28 -1.92 19.15
CA ARG A 92 -6.05 -2.57 20.46
C ARG A 92 -7.06 -2.15 21.53
N PHE A 93 -7.62 -0.95 21.41
CA PHE A 93 -8.61 -0.42 22.37
C PHE A 93 -10.04 -0.84 22.05
N HIS A 94 -10.29 -1.22 20.80
CA HIS A 94 -11.60 -1.60 20.28
C HIS A 94 -11.42 -2.82 19.36
N PRO A 95 -11.25 -4.04 19.91
CA PRO A 95 -10.83 -5.21 19.12
C PRO A 95 -11.78 -5.63 18.01
N ASN A 96 -13.04 -5.16 18.04
CA ASN A 96 -13.99 -5.39 16.95
C ASN A 96 -13.71 -4.53 15.72
N MET A 97 -12.91 -3.47 15.87
CA MET A 97 -12.40 -2.70 14.73
C MET A 97 -11.25 -3.46 14.09
N LYS A 98 -11.52 -4.11 12.99
CA LYS A 98 -10.55 -4.95 12.28
C LYS A 98 -10.70 -4.78 10.77
N ALA A 99 -9.61 -5.02 10.06
CA ALA A 99 -9.54 -4.91 8.61
C ALA A 99 -8.41 -5.77 8.06
N THR A 100 -8.34 -5.87 6.75
CA THR A 100 -7.32 -6.63 6.04
C THR A 100 -6.64 -5.75 5.01
N LEU A 101 -5.32 -5.80 4.99
CA LEU A 101 -4.47 -5.11 4.02
C LEU A 101 -3.65 -6.15 3.27
N THR A 102 -3.79 -6.18 1.95
CA THR A 102 -2.97 -7.03 1.08
C THR A 102 -1.88 -6.18 0.45
N VAL A 103 -0.63 -6.51 0.73
CA VAL A 103 0.55 -5.78 0.27
C VAL A 103 1.32 -6.64 -0.72
N ALA A 104 1.37 -6.20 -1.98
CA ALA A 104 2.17 -6.83 -3.01
C ALA A 104 3.65 -6.44 -2.88
N PRO A 105 4.57 -7.31 -3.33
CA PRO A 105 5.99 -7.01 -3.35
C PRO A 105 6.37 -5.78 -4.16
#